data_a2d4dd4972d7c359ff6064718821a101
#
_entry.id   a2d4dd4972d7c359ff6064718821a101
#
_cell.length_a   1.000
_cell.length_b   1.000
_cell.length_c   1.000
_cell.angle_alpha   90.00
_cell.angle_beta   90.00
_cell.angle_gamma   90.00
#
_symmetry.space_group_name_H-M   'P 1'
#
loop_
_entity.id
_entity.type
_entity.pdbx_description
1 polymer ?
#
loop_
_entity_poly.entity_id
_entity_poly.type
_entity_poly.pdbx_seq_one_letter_code
_entity_poly.pdbx_strand_id
1 'polypeptide(L)'
;MLFGRKRWDRPPTAPAGVLLASAGTPFSGAAVRRAYELAAGQPVAVLTILKVYGSQFGLPNPGLLPTRREREEQYAIVRRAIAAVERRGGTADGQIAATRSAGRTIAKVARRRQVRYVVMDDSAPSGVRRVTEGSITATVRRRLGGGAELELVTGAPARNS
;
A
#
# COMPACT_ATOMS: atom_id res chain seq x y z
N MET A 1 8.58 16.92 -17.41
CA MET A 1 7.12 16.97 -17.40
C MET A 1 6.60 16.98 -15.96
N LEU A 2 5.98 18.10 -15.62
CA LEU A 2 5.55 18.42 -14.26
C LEU A 2 4.19 17.82 -13.87
N PHE A 3 3.51 17.10 -14.75
CA PHE A 3 2.16 16.58 -14.51
C PHE A 3 2.10 15.45 -13.48
N GLY A 4 3.20 14.74 -13.25
CA GLY A 4 3.22 13.62 -12.30
C GLY A 4 3.28 14.03 -10.83
N ARG A 5 3.88 15.17 -10.49
CA ARG A 5 4.07 15.58 -9.11
C ARG A 5 2.81 16.15 -8.45
N LYS A 6 2.05 16.96 -9.15
CA LYS A 6 0.85 17.60 -8.59
C LYS A 6 -0.27 16.62 -8.22
N ARG A 7 -0.33 15.47 -8.89
CA ARG A 7 -1.35 14.46 -8.61
C ARG A 7 -1.13 13.71 -7.29
N TRP A 8 0.11 13.70 -6.80
CA TRP A 8 0.50 12.94 -5.61
C TRP A 8 0.74 13.83 -4.38
N ASP A 9 0.76 15.15 -4.57
CA ASP A 9 1.04 16.10 -3.49
C ASP A 9 -0.10 16.20 -2.46
N ARG A 10 -1.30 15.77 -2.82
CA ARG A 10 -2.43 15.66 -1.90
C ARG A 10 -2.96 14.23 -1.90
N PRO A 11 -2.96 13.56 -0.74
CA PRO A 11 -3.57 12.23 -0.65
C PRO A 11 -5.03 12.28 -1.07
N PRO A 12 -5.48 11.32 -1.90
CA PRO A 12 -6.89 11.22 -2.23
C PRO A 12 -7.73 11.01 -0.98
N THR A 13 -8.86 11.68 -0.90
CA THR A 13 -9.76 11.59 0.25
C THR A 13 -11.13 11.02 -0.09
N ALA A 14 -11.43 10.87 -1.37
CA ALA A 14 -12.71 10.32 -1.80
C ALA A 14 -12.89 8.87 -1.32
N PRO A 15 -14.12 8.45 -1.01
CA PRO A 15 -14.40 7.07 -0.67
C PRO A 15 -13.96 6.10 -1.77
N ALA A 16 -13.46 4.93 -1.37
CA ALA A 16 -13.09 3.84 -2.26
C ALA A 16 -13.70 2.53 -1.77
N GLY A 17 -13.81 1.54 -2.65
CA GLY A 17 -14.34 0.23 -2.26
C GLY A 17 -13.30 -0.61 -1.55
N VAL A 18 -12.05 -0.54 -2.00
CA VAL A 18 -10.94 -1.36 -1.52
C VAL A 18 -9.69 -0.52 -1.38
N LEU A 19 -8.90 -0.81 -0.36
CA LEU A 19 -7.52 -0.35 -0.24
C LEU A 19 -6.57 -1.51 -0.56
N LEU A 20 -5.80 -1.38 -1.63
CA LEU A 20 -4.71 -2.28 -1.97
C LEU A 20 -3.42 -1.69 -1.37
N ALA A 21 -2.87 -2.33 -0.35
CA ALA A 21 -1.77 -1.79 0.42
C ALA A 21 -0.53 -2.70 0.42
N SER A 22 0.63 -2.07 0.42
CA SER A 22 1.93 -2.75 0.51
C SER A 22 2.88 -1.98 1.42
N ALA A 23 3.71 -2.71 2.11
CA ALA A 23 4.77 -2.13 2.96
C ALA A 23 6.05 -1.82 2.16
N GLY A 24 5.92 -1.45 0.90
CA GLY A 24 7.02 -1.04 0.03
C GLY A 24 7.43 -2.05 -1.04
N THR A 25 6.76 -3.20 -1.10
CA THR A 25 7.00 -4.22 -2.12
C THR A 25 6.03 -4.10 -3.29
N PRO A 26 6.40 -4.55 -4.50
CA PRO A 26 5.47 -4.62 -5.62
C PRO A 26 4.26 -5.49 -5.32
N PHE A 27 3.12 -5.15 -5.89
CA PHE A 27 1.90 -5.94 -5.76
C PHE A 27 1.93 -7.15 -6.67
N SER A 28 1.48 -8.31 -6.18
CA SER A 28 1.26 -9.47 -7.03
C SER A 28 0.06 -9.24 -7.96
N GLY A 29 0.04 -9.93 -9.10
CA GLY A 29 -1.11 -9.92 -9.99
C GLY A 29 -2.37 -10.46 -9.32
N ALA A 30 -2.22 -11.42 -8.42
CA ALA A 30 -3.32 -11.98 -7.64
C ALA A 30 -3.93 -10.96 -6.68
N ALA A 31 -3.10 -10.15 -6.00
CA ALA A 31 -3.58 -9.10 -5.11
C ALA A 31 -4.33 -8.00 -5.88
N VAL A 32 -3.80 -7.56 -7.02
CA VAL A 32 -4.46 -6.57 -7.89
C VAL A 32 -5.81 -7.10 -8.38
N ARG A 33 -5.87 -8.32 -8.86
CA ARG A 33 -7.10 -8.97 -9.31
C ARG A 33 -8.13 -9.06 -8.19
N ARG A 34 -7.70 -9.48 -7.01
CA ARG A 34 -8.58 -9.60 -5.85
C ARG A 34 -9.14 -8.26 -5.40
N ALA A 35 -8.30 -7.23 -5.39
CA ALA A 35 -8.74 -5.87 -5.08
C ALA A 35 -9.79 -5.38 -6.09
N TYR A 36 -9.57 -5.62 -7.37
CA TYR A 36 -10.53 -5.30 -8.42
C TYR A 36 -11.87 -6.01 -8.23
N GLU A 37 -11.85 -7.30 -7.94
CA GLU A 37 -13.05 -8.10 -7.70
C GLU A 37 -13.84 -7.60 -6.48
N LEU A 38 -13.16 -7.38 -5.36
CA LEU A 38 -13.77 -6.90 -4.13
C LEU A 38 -14.29 -5.47 -4.22
N ALA A 39 -13.68 -4.66 -5.07
CA ALA A 39 -14.15 -3.28 -5.30
C ALA A 39 -15.55 -3.22 -5.92
N ALA A 40 -15.94 -4.24 -6.66
CA ALA A 40 -17.28 -4.39 -7.24
C ALA A 40 -17.77 -3.12 -7.96
N GLY A 41 -16.91 -2.56 -8.82
CA GLY A 41 -17.20 -1.32 -9.56
C GLY A 41 -16.84 -0.03 -8.83
N GLN A 42 -16.53 -0.08 -7.55
CA GLN A 42 -16.04 1.07 -6.80
C GLN A 42 -14.53 1.29 -7.06
N PRO A 43 -14.01 2.50 -6.82
CA PRO A 43 -12.58 2.76 -6.99
C PRO A 43 -11.70 1.90 -6.07
N VAL A 44 -10.53 1.53 -6.58
CA VAL A 44 -9.45 0.91 -5.80
C VAL A 44 -8.47 2.00 -5.39
N ALA A 45 -8.25 2.14 -4.08
CA ALA A 45 -7.19 2.98 -3.55
C ALA A 45 -5.90 2.16 -3.45
N VAL A 46 -4.81 2.65 -4.01
CA VAL A 46 -3.50 1.99 -3.94
C VAL A 46 -2.59 2.75 -3.01
N LEU A 47 -2.00 2.05 -2.04
CA LEU A 47 -1.11 2.64 -1.05
C LEU A 47 0.18 1.84 -0.95
N THR A 48 1.32 2.52 -1.06
CA THR A 48 2.61 1.97 -0.65
C THR A 48 3.21 2.76 0.49
N ILE A 49 4.01 2.09 1.29
CA ILE A 49 4.66 2.67 2.46
C ILE A 49 6.15 2.82 2.18
N LEU A 50 6.64 4.04 2.34
CA LEU A 50 8.07 4.31 2.50
C LEU A 50 8.40 4.30 3.98
N LYS A 51 9.20 3.33 4.40
CA LYS A 51 9.64 3.28 5.80
C LYS A 51 10.64 4.39 6.09
N VAL A 52 10.35 5.14 7.13
CA VAL A 52 11.30 6.09 7.72
C VAL A 52 11.99 5.39 8.88
N TYR A 53 13.31 5.23 8.77
CA TYR A 53 14.11 4.59 9.79
C TYR A 53 14.66 5.62 10.77
N GLY A 54 14.45 5.37 12.04
CA GLY A 54 15.19 5.96 13.14
C GLY A 54 15.03 7.45 13.41
N SER A 55 14.81 7.77 14.67
CA SER A 55 15.22 9.03 15.24
C SER A 55 16.21 8.71 16.37
N GLN A 56 17.43 9.19 16.25
CA GLN A 56 18.26 9.30 17.43
C GLN A 56 17.85 10.59 18.15
N PHE A 57 17.48 10.46 19.42
CA PHE A 57 17.13 11.62 20.29
C PHE A 57 15.94 12.49 19.83
N GLY A 58 14.96 11.93 19.13
CA GLY A 58 13.78 12.67 18.72
C GLY A 58 13.99 13.61 17.53
N LEU A 59 15.20 13.72 17.00
CA LEU A 59 15.50 14.53 15.82
C LEU A 59 15.54 13.67 14.56
N PRO A 60 14.92 14.12 13.43
CA PRO A 60 15.05 13.41 12.18
C PRO A 60 16.52 13.45 11.73
N ASN A 61 17.10 12.27 11.51
CA ASN A 61 18.41 12.19 10.88
C ASN A 61 18.23 12.31 9.36
N PRO A 62 18.79 13.35 8.70
CA PRO A 62 18.64 13.53 7.26
C PRO A 62 19.07 12.35 6.42
N GLY A 63 20.04 11.55 6.89
CA GLY A 63 20.49 10.34 6.21
C GLY A 63 19.50 9.15 6.27
N LEU A 64 18.42 9.27 7.05
CA LEU A 64 17.39 8.24 7.21
C LEU A 64 16.07 8.59 6.52
N LEU A 65 16.00 9.76 5.88
CA LEU A 65 14.85 10.14 5.07
C LEU A 65 14.89 9.38 3.73
N PRO A 66 13.73 9.01 3.18
CA PRO A 66 13.67 8.34 1.91
C PRO A 66 14.36 9.16 0.82
N THR A 67 15.23 8.52 0.06
CA THR A 67 15.90 9.13 -1.07
C THR A 67 14.92 9.39 -2.21
N ARG A 68 15.31 10.25 -3.14
CA ARG A 68 14.54 10.48 -4.37
C ARG A 68 14.34 9.18 -5.14
N ARG A 69 15.38 8.33 -5.24
CA ARG A 69 15.31 7.05 -5.92
C ARG A 69 14.27 6.12 -5.27
N GLU A 70 14.27 6.00 -3.95
CA GLU A 70 13.29 5.20 -3.23
C GLU A 70 11.87 5.68 -3.47
N ARG A 71 11.64 6.98 -3.51
CA ARG A 71 10.34 7.56 -3.85
C ARG A 71 9.92 7.23 -5.28
N GLU A 72 10.83 7.35 -6.23
CA GLU A 72 10.58 7.02 -7.63
C GLU A 72 10.23 5.54 -7.83
N GLU A 73 10.91 4.65 -7.12
CA GLU A 73 10.60 3.22 -7.10
C GLU A 73 9.18 2.96 -6.58
N GLN A 74 8.78 3.64 -5.51
CA GLN A 74 7.42 3.51 -4.97
C GLN A 74 6.36 4.09 -5.90
N TYR A 75 6.63 5.20 -6.56
CA TYR A 75 5.73 5.74 -7.59
C TYR A 75 5.55 4.76 -8.74
N ALA A 76 6.60 4.07 -9.15
CA ALA A 76 6.52 3.06 -10.20
C ALA A 76 5.62 1.88 -9.77
N ILE A 77 5.74 1.42 -8.54
CA ILE A 77 4.89 0.36 -7.98
C ILE A 77 3.41 0.78 -8.01
N VAL A 78 3.11 1.96 -7.53
CA VAL A 78 1.73 2.48 -7.49
C VAL A 78 1.17 2.63 -8.91
N ARG A 79 1.93 3.21 -9.83
CA ARG A 79 1.47 3.38 -11.22
C ARG A 79 1.19 2.05 -11.92
N ARG A 80 2.02 1.04 -11.70
CA ARG A 80 1.78 -0.30 -12.25
C ARG A 80 0.50 -0.92 -11.73
N ALA A 81 0.24 -0.78 -10.43
CA ALA A 81 -0.98 -1.28 -9.84
C ALA A 81 -2.22 -0.57 -10.37
N ILE A 82 -2.18 0.76 -10.48
CA ILE A 82 -3.26 1.56 -11.07
C ILE A 82 -3.52 1.11 -12.51
N ALA A 83 -2.48 1.01 -13.33
CA ALA A 83 -2.61 0.56 -14.71
C ALA A 83 -3.19 -0.85 -14.81
N ALA A 84 -2.82 -1.74 -13.91
CA ALA A 84 -3.35 -3.11 -13.89
C ALA A 84 -4.84 -3.15 -13.53
N VAL A 85 -5.32 -2.30 -12.63
CA VAL A 85 -6.74 -2.15 -12.31
C VAL A 85 -7.50 -1.57 -13.51
N GLU A 86 -6.95 -0.52 -14.12
CA GLU A 86 -7.57 0.13 -15.28
C GLU A 86 -7.67 -0.80 -16.50
N ARG A 87 -6.67 -1.64 -16.75
CA ARG A 87 -6.74 -2.67 -17.81
C ARG A 87 -7.84 -3.70 -17.57
N ARG A 88 -8.28 -3.89 -16.34
CA ARG A 88 -9.42 -4.75 -16.01
C ARG A 88 -10.77 -4.04 -16.12
N GLY A 89 -10.77 -2.74 -16.44
CA GLY A 89 -11.97 -1.91 -16.55
C GLY A 89 -12.35 -1.18 -15.27
N GLY A 90 -11.51 -1.23 -14.24
CA GLY A 90 -11.72 -0.52 -12.99
C GLY A 90 -11.15 0.89 -12.97
N THR A 91 -11.40 1.59 -11.90
CA THR A 91 -10.80 2.89 -11.60
C THR A 91 -9.92 2.77 -10.36
N ALA A 92 -8.81 3.48 -10.36
CA ALA A 92 -7.89 3.48 -9.24
C ALA A 92 -7.20 4.82 -9.07
N ASP A 93 -6.87 5.13 -7.85
CA ASP A 93 -5.97 6.21 -7.50
C ASP A 93 -4.88 5.67 -6.57
N GLY A 94 -3.89 6.46 -6.26
CA GLY A 94 -2.82 5.99 -5.41
C GLY A 94 -2.16 7.07 -4.60
N GLN A 95 -1.45 6.64 -3.58
CA GLN A 95 -0.61 7.49 -2.76
C GLN A 95 0.58 6.71 -2.20
N ILE A 96 1.59 7.45 -1.81
CA ILE A 96 2.73 6.96 -1.05
C ILE A 96 2.71 7.64 0.31
N ALA A 97 2.87 6.88 1.36
CA ALA A 97 2.98 7.44 2.70
C ALA A 97 4.36 7.11 3.31
N ALA A 98 5.05 8.14 3.76
CA ALA A 98 6.29 7.97 4.51
C ALA A 98 5.95 7.89 6.01
N THR A 99 6.29 6.77 6.66
CA THR A 99 5.92 6.54 8.04
C THR A 99 6.85 5.54 8.73
N ARG A 100 6.92 5.62 10.05
CA ARG A 100 7.57 4.62 10.90
C ARG A 100 6.62 3.48 11.28
N SER A 101 5.33 3.68 11.12
CA SER A 101 4.28 2.76 11.57
C SER A 101 3.38 2.38 10.41
N ALA A 102 3.83 1.45 9.58
CA ALA A 102 3.13 1.02 8.37
C ALA A 102 1.69 0.54 8.68
N GLY A 103 1.52 -0.35 9.65
CA GLY A 103 0.21 -0.90 9.98
C GLY A 103 -0.79 0.17 10.45
N ARG A 104 -0.33 1.11 11.26
CA ARG A 104 -1.15 2.24 11.71
C ARG A 104 -1.56 3.13 10.55
N THR A 105 -0.65 3.42 9.65
CA THR A 105 -0.91 4.27 8.49
C THR A 105 -1.87 3.61 7.51
N ILE A 106 -1.70 2.32 7.24
CA ILE A 106 -2.64 1.56 6.39
C ILE A 106 -4.05 1.60 6.97
N ALA A 107 -4.21 1.31 8.25
CA ALA A 107 -5.52 1.36 8.91
C ALA A 107 -6.13 2.77 8.90
N LYS A 108 -5.31 3.81 9.09
CA LYS A 108 -5.76 5.20 9.03
C LYS A 108 -6.27 5.58 7.63
N VAL A 109 -5.56 5.19 6.59
CA VAL A 109 -5.96 5.43 5.20
C VAL A 109 -7.24 4.65 4.88
N ALA A 110 -7.33 3.41 5.29
CA ALA A 110 -8.54 2.60 5.11
C ALA A 110 -9.79 3.28 5.69
N ARG A 111 -9.69 3.80 6.91
CA ARG A 111 -10.79 4.54 7.55
C ARG A 111 -11.11 5.84 6.84
N ARG A 112 -10.08 6.61 6.46
CA ARG A 112 -10.26 7.88 5.74
C ARG A 112 -10.95 7.68 4.39
N ARG A 113 -10.60 6.61 3.70
CA ARG A 113 -11.17 6.26 2.41
C ARG A 113 -12.47 5.46 2.50
N GLN A 114 -12.92 5.12 3.71
CA GLN A 114 -14.16 4.37 3.98
C GLN A 114 -14.25 3.05 3.20
N VAL A 115 -13.14 2.35 3.07
CA VAL A 115 -13.07 1.08 2.33
C VAL A 115 -13.75 -0.05 3.12
N ARG A 116 -14.28 -1.02 2.41
CA ARG A 116 -14.83 -2.25 3.00
C ARG A 116 -13.78 -3.33 3.18
N TYR A 117 -12.77 -3.34 2.32
CA TYR A 117 -11.72 -4.33 2.33
C TYR A 117 -10.34 -3.66 2.23
N VAL A 118 -9.39 -4.25 2.93
CA VAL A 118 -7.97 -3.98 2.76
C VAL A 118 -7.35 -5.24 2.21
N VAL A 119 -6.72 -5.16 1.03
CA VAL A 119 -6.04 -6.29 0.38
C VAL A 119 -4.54 -6.09 0.50
N MET A 120 -3.86 -7.08 1.00
CA MET A 120 -2.40 -7.11 1.09
C MET A 120 -1.88 -8.46 0.60
N ASP A 121 -0.69 -8.44 0.00
CA ASP A 121 0.01 -9.68 -0.30
C ASP A 121 0.44 -10.35 1.00
N ASP A 122 0.07 -11.62 1.13
CA ASP A 122 0.65 -12.50 2.13
C ASP A 122 1.94 -13.08 1.54
N SER A 123 2.94 -12.24 1.41
CA SER A 123 4.26 -12.73 1.11
C SER A 123 4.79 -13.40 2.36
N ALA A 124 4.99 -14.70 2.31
CA ALA A 124 5.69 -15.46 3.34
C ALA A 124 7.19 -15.48 3.00
N PRO A 125 7.94 -14.39 3.28
CA PRO A 125 9.36 -14.42 3.07
C PRO A 125 10.04 -15.17 4.21
N SER A 126 11.11 -15.80 3.87
CA SER A 126 11.98 -16.46 4.84
C SER A 126 12.62 -15.45 5.82
N GLY A 127 12.65 -15.76 7.11
CA GLY A 127 13.48 -15.07 8.09
C GLY A 127 12.91 -13.77 8.68
N VAL A 128 13.75 -12.75 8.80
CA VAL A 128 13.46 -11.48 9.50
C VAL A 128 12.27 -10.71 8.91
N ARG A 129 12.06 -10.80 7.62
CA ARG A 129 10.90 -10.19 6.95
C ARG A 129 9.57 -10.76 7.45
N ARG A 130 9.52 -12.04 7.75
CA ARG A 130 8.32 -12.72 8.27
C ARG A 130 7.81 -12.11 9.56
N VAL A 131 8.72 -11.78 10.48
CA VAL A 131 8.37 -11.17 11.76
C VAL A 131 7.85 -9.75 11.56
N THR A 132 8.50 -8.97 10.71
CA THR A 132 8.12 -7.58 10.44
C THR A 132 6.80 -7.47 9.69
N GLU A 133 6.58 -8.27 8.66
CA GLU A 133 5.36 -8.26 7.85
C GLU A 133 4.19 -8.87 8.62
N GLY A 134 4.38 -9.93 9.38
CA GLY A 134 3.38 -10.48 10.28
C GLY A 134 2.93 -9.47 11.33
N SER A 135 3.84 -8.65 11.82
CA SER A 135 3.54 -7.55 12.74
C SER A 135 2.69 -6.45 12.08
N ILE A 136 2.95 -6.13 10.81
CA ILE A 136 2.18 -5.14 10.05
C ILE A 136 0.75 -5.62 9.84
N THR A 137 0.54 -6.84 9.36
CA THR A 137 -0.79 -7.40 9.12
C THR A 137 -1.59 -7.55 10.42
N ALA A 138 -0.96 -7.99 11.50
CA ALA A 138 -1.58 -8.08 12.82
C ALA A 138 -2.02 -6.70 13.33
N THR A 139 -1.18 -5.68 13.15
CA THR A 139 -1.50 -4.30 13.52
C THR A 139 -2.66 -3.76 12.70
N VAL A 140 -2.66 -3.98 11.38
CA VAL A 140 -3.75 -3.56 10.50
C VAL A 140 -5.06 -4.21 10.93
N ARG A 141 -5.08 -5.53 11.12
CA ARG A 141 -6.27 -6.27 11.54
C ARG A 141 -6.84 -5.75 12.85
N ARG A 142 -5.99 -5.55 13.84
CA ARG A 142 -6.40 -5.03 15.15
C ARG A 142 -6.97 -3.63 15.04
N ARG A 143 -6.36 -2.76 14.24
CA ARG A 143 -6.76 -1.36 14.12
C ARG A 143 -7.96 -1.13 13.22
N LEU A 144 -8.24 -2.03 12.29
CA LEU A 144 -9.46 -1.97 11.50
C LEU A 144 -10.71 -2.25 12.33
N GLY A 145 -10.58 -3.05 13.38
CA GLY A 145 -11.72 -3.46 14.19
C GLY A 145 -12.82 -4.11 13.34
N GLY A 146 -14.05 -3.67 13.51
CA GLY A 146 -15.18 -4.14 12.70
C GLY A 146 -15.49 -3.28 11.46
N GLY A 147 -14.67 -2.28 11.14
CA GLY A 147 -14.97 -1.31 10.08
C GLY A 147 -14.64 -1.78 8.67
N ALA A 148 -13.60 -2.58 8.52
CA ALA A 148 -13.18 -3.13 7.23
C ALA A 148 -12.56 -4.51 7.45
N GLU A 149 -12.58 -5.33 6.42
CA GLU A 149 -11.99 -6.67 6.45
C GLU A 149 -10.60 -6.66 5.82
N LEU A 150 -9.64 -7.28 6.48
CA LEU A 150 -8.31 -7.53 5.92
C LEU A 150 -8.32 -8.84 5.18
N GLU A 151 -7.97 -8.79 3.89
CA GLU A 151 -7.80 -9.97 3.06
C GLU A 151 -6.34 -10.12 2.64
N LEU A 152 -5.74 -11.24 2.99
CA LEU A 152 -4.37 -11.58 2.61
C LEU A 152 -4.42 -12.48 1.38
N VAL A 153 -3.66 -12.12 0.36
CA VAL A 153 -3.60 -12.86 -0.90
C VAL A 153 -2.23 -13.52 -1.01
N THR A 154 -2.22 -14.83 -1.15
CA THR A 154 -0.99 -15.57 -1.43
C THR A 154 -0.70 -15.47 -2.93
N GLY A 155 0.22 -14.59 -3.28
CA GLY A 155 0.72 -14.46 -4.65
C GLY A 155 1.82 -15.49 -4.91
N ALA A 156 1.80 -16.14 -6.07
CA ALA A 156 2.96 -16.87 -6.53
C ALA A 156 4.12 -15.87 -6.74
N PRO A 157 5.35 -16.21 -6.31
CA PRO A 157 6.49 -15.36 -6.58
C PRO A 157 6.59 -15.12 -8.09
N ALA A 158 6.88 -13.87 -8.46
CA ALA A 158 7.11 -13.54 -9.86
C ALA A 158 8.22 -14.47 -10.39
N ARG A 159 7.89 -15.31 -11.36
CA ARG A 159 8.90 -16.08 -12.06
C ARG A 159 9.76 -15.06 -12.81
N ASN A 160 11.02 -14.95 -12.40
CA ASN A 160 12.00 -14.28 -13.22
C ASN A 160 12.13 -15.11 -14.50
N SER A 161 11.58 -14.63 -15.57
CA SER A 161 11.88 -15.07 -16.92
C SER A 161 12.92 -14.18 -17.55
#